data_7dc8366fd7dbf4ad175e47c9749afcc0
#
_entry.id   7dc8366fd7dbf4ad175e47c9749afcc0
#
_cell.length_a   1.000
_cell.length_b   1.000
_cell.length_c   1.000
_cell.angle_alpha   90.00
_cell.angle_beta   90.00
_cell.angle_gamma   90.00
#
_symmetry.space_group_name_H-M   'P 1'
#
loop_
_entity.id
_entity.type
_entity.pdbx_description
1 polymer ?
#
loop_
_entity_poly.entity_id
_entity_poly.type
_entity_poly.pdbx_seq_one_letter_code
_entity_poly.pdbx_strand_id
1 'polypeptide(L)'
;MLKLTLRSLIAGIAAFVLPHLVAQAHEQAVGLTEIIVKPTAGGSCLDGPCRVEVAHRLSIHDAESTLMSVLGARADLVGDPAAQEKFATYVAGRFEMVNAATGEPLSLSLLGGEVERGYYWVYQDGLIPAGTSTLAIRQSVLMDAIPRQTNRVNVKTRGDIETLVFDNSSGPQSYSLP
;
A
#
# COMPACT_ATOMS: atom_id res chain seq x y z
N MET A 1 -59.35 -37.95 54.94
CA MET A 1 -59.06 -38.30 53.54
C MET A 1 -58.70 -37.01 52.83
N LEU A 2 -57.40 -36.72 52.67
CA LEU A 2 -56.89 -35.50 52.15
C LEU A 2 -56.33 -35.78 50.71
N LYS A 3 -56.96 -35.23 49.69
CA LYS A 3 -56.48 -35.35 48.26
C LYS A 3 -55.52 -34.23 47.97
N LEU A 4 -54.26 -34.56 47.84
CA LEU A 4 -53.21 -33.66 47.33
C LEU A 4 -53.28 -33.65 45.83
N THR A 5 -53.54 -32.50 45.21
CA THR A 5 -53.42 -32.25 43.77
C THR A 5 -52.07 -31.66 43.47
N LEU A 6 -51.24 -32.45 42.75
CA LEU A 6 -49.93 -32.04 42.28
C LEU A 6 -50.11 -31.16 41.03
N ARG A 7 -49.77 -29.85 41.12
CA ARG A 7 -49.72 -28.95 40.00
C ARG A 7 -48.30 -28.96 39.44
N SER A 8 -48.15 -29.52 38.23
CA SER A 8 -46.89 -29.51 37.48
C SER A 8 -46.60 -28.09 36.96
N LEU A 9 -45.52 -27.50 37.43
CA LEU A 9 -44.98 -26.24 36.92
C LEU A 9 -44.07 -26.57 35.74
N ILE A 10 -44.51 -26.27 34.51
CA ILE A 10 -43.65 -26.37 33.29
C ILE A 10 -42.93 -25.01 33.19
N ALA A 11 -41.66 -25.00 33.57
CA ALA A 11 -40.79 -23.84 33.32
C ALA A 11 -40.31 -23.88 31.86
N GLY A 12 -40.87 -23.01 31.03
CA GLY A 12 -40.41 -22.83 29.65
C GLY A 12 -39.06 -22.10 29.60
N ILE A 13 -38.03 -22.81 29.19
CA ILE A 13 -36.70 -22.21 28.86
C ILE A 13 -36.83 -21.54 27.51
N ALA A 14 -36.97 -20.21 27.50
CA ALA A 14 -36.84 -19.40 26.29
C ALA A 14 -35.34 -19.34 25.92
N ALA A 15 -34.94 -20.12 24.94
CA ALA A 15 -33.61 -20.02 24.34
C ALA A 15 -33.50 -18.70 23.57
N PHE A 16 -32.82 -17.71 24.14
CA PHE A 16 -32.45 -16.48 23.46
C PHE A 16 -31.38 -16.79 22.43
N VAL A 17 -31.76 -16.93 21.16
CA VAL A 17 -30.83 -17.01 20.05
C VAL A 17 -30.32 -15.59 19.81
N LEU A 18 -29.17 -15.26 20.38
CA LEU A 18 -28.45 -14.02 20.04
C LEU A 18 -27.96 -14.15 18.59
N PRO A 19 -28.34 -13.22 17.68
CA PRO A 19 -27.73 -13.19 16.38
C PRO A 19 -26.24 -12.90 16.56
N HIS A 20 -25.38 -13.84 16.21
CA HIS A 20 -23.95 -13.62 16.09
C HIS A 20 -23.77 -12.61 14.96
N LEU A 21 -23.60 -11.34 15.30
CA LEU A 21 -23.05 -10.34 14.42
C LEU A 21 -21.62 -10.78 14.13
N VAL A 22 -21.43 -11.53 13.03
CA VAL A 22 -20.11 -11.75 12.45
C VAL A 22 -19.67 -10.36 12.01
N ALA A 23 -18.88 -9.68 12.85
CA ALA A 23 -18.13 -8.51 12.43
C ALA A 23 -17.21 -9.02 11.31
N GLN A 24 -17.60 -8.78 10.06
CA GLN A 24 -16.68 -8.89 8.94
C GLN A 24 -15.62 -7.81 9.21
N ALA A 25 -14.49 -8.23 9.76
CA ALA A 25 -13.28 -7.44 9.71
C ALA A 25 -12.97 -7.28 8.21
N HIS A 26 -13.43 -6.18 7.62
CA HIS A 26 -13.01 -5.78 6.30
C HIS A 26 -11.49 -5.53 6.44
N GLU A 27 -10.71 -6.47 5.95
CA GLU A 27 -9.29 -6.31 5.80
C GLU A 27 -9.09 -5.04 4.96
N GLN A 28 -8.54 -3.99 5.61
CA GLN A 28 -8.28 -2.75 4.90
C GLN A 28 -7.23 -3.07 3.84
N ALA A 29 -7.54 -2.80 2.59
CA ALA A 29 -6.58 -2.92 1.51
C ALA A 29 -5.45 -1.92 1.77
N VAL A 30 -4.27 -2.44 2.17
CA VAL A 30 -3.11 -1.61 2.53
C VAL A 30 -1.96 -1.96 1.60
N GLY A 31 -1.55 -0.98 0.78
CA GLY A 31 -0.29 -1.02 0.05
C GLY A 31 0.85 -0.48 0.92
N LEU A 32 2.02 -1.08 0.84
CA LEU A 32 3.23 -0.60 1.47
C LEU A 32 4.24 -0.19 0.41
N THR A 33 4.83 0.99 0.57
CA THR A 33 5.99 1.44 -0.22
C THR A 33 7.13 1.75 0.73
N GLU A 34 8.30 1.21 0.46
CA GLU A 34 9.54 1.55 1.14
C GLU A 34 10.40 2.39 0.21
N ILE A 35 10.86 3.53 0.69
CA ILE A 35 11.80 4.41 0.00
C ILE A 35 13.07 4.44 0.83
N ILE A 36 14.20 4.13 0.21
CA ILE A 36 15.51 4.22 0.85
C ILE A 36 16.31 5.30 0.13
N VAL A 37 16.72 6.34 0.86
CA VAL A 37 17.53 7.44 0.34
C VAL A 37 18.95 7.33 0.90
N LYS A 38 19.94 7.27 0.00
CA LYS A 38 21.37 7.12 0.31
C LYS A 38 22.19 8.19 -0.39
N PRO A 39 22.92 9.07 0.31
CA PRO A 39 23.90 9.94 -0.34
C PRO A 39 24.94 9.13 -1.12
N THR A 40 25.28 9.56 -2.33
CA THR A 40 26.25 8.86 -3.19
C THR A 40 27.72 9.14 -2.78
N ALA A 41 27.99 10.29 -2.15
CA ALA A 41 29.32 10.74 -1.79
C ALA A 41 29.36 11.37 -0.40
N GLY A 42 28.92 10.63 0.64
CA GLY A 42 28.91 11.12 2.01
C GLY A 42 28.09 12.41 2.21
N GLY A 43 27.77 12.79 3.45
CA GLY A 43 27.02 14.03 3.69
C GLY A 43 25.52 13.90 3.51
N SER A 44 24.89 14.90 2.86
CA SER A 44 23.44 15.01 2.64
C SER A 44 23.09 15.13 1.15
N CYS A 45 21.79 15.08 0.82
CA CYS A 45 21.32 15.33 -0.53
C CYS A 45 21.45 16.82 -0.94
N LEU A 46 21.76 17.70 0.01
CA LEU A 46 22.10 19.10 -0.26
C LEU A 46 23.52 19.23 -0.84
N ASP A 47 24.46 18.41 -0.36
CA ASP A 47 25.87 18.50 -0.75
C ASP A 47 26.20 17.72 -2.03
N GLY A 48 25.39 16.75 -2.36
CA GLY A 48 25.59 15.90 -3.54
C GLY A 48 24.33 15.11 -3.91
N PRO A 49 24.34 14.41 -5.05
CA PRO A 49 23.17 13.60 -5.42
C PRO A 49 22.97 12.44 -4.45
N CYS A 50 21.71 12.05 -4.24
CA CYS A 50 21.34 10.87 -3.48
C CYS A 50 20.76 9.80 -4.40
N ARG A 51 21.12 8.54 -4.17
CA ARG A 51 20.41 7.40 -4.76
C ARG A 51 19.10 7.18 -4.01
N VAL A 52 18.05 6.94 -4.75
CA VAL A 52 16.76 6.52 -4.20
C VAL A 52 16.41 5.14 -4.73
N GLU A 53 16.00 4.26 -3.83
CA GLU A 53 15.50 2.92 -4.12
C GLU A 53 14.07 2.85 -3.59
N VAL A 54 13.14 2.37 -4.41
CA VAL A 54 11.71 2.28 -4.08
C VAL A 54 11.24 0.85 -4.27
N ALA A 55 10.58 0.30 -3.25
CA ALA A 55 9.96 -1.02 -3.29
C ALA A 55 8.48 -0.91 -2.90
N HIS A 56 7.58 -1.27 -3.81
CA HIS A 56 6.15 -1.36 -3.56
C HIS A 56 5.78 -2.80 -3.25
N ARG A 57 5.05 -3.04 -2.16
CA ARG A 57 4.52 -4.34 -1.75
C ARG A 57 3.01 -4.32 -1.78
N LEU A 58 2.41 -5.14 -2.62
CA LEU A 58 0.98 -5.19 -2.86
C LEU A 58 0.48 -6.63 -2.72
N SER A 59 -0.71 -6.83 -2.11
CA SER A 59 -1.35 -8.13 -2.07
C SER A 59 -1.56 -8.66 -3.49
N ILE A 60 -1.25 -9.92 -3.77
CA ILE A 60 -1.51 -10.55 -5.09
C ILE A 60 -2.99 -10.45 -5.43
N HIS A 61 -3.88 -10.69 -4.46
CA HIS A 61 -5.32 -10.62 -4.68
C HIS A 61 -5.77 -9.24 -5.19
N ASP A 62 -5.27 -8.16 -4.58
CA ASP A 62 -5.63 -6.79 -4.96
C ASP A 62 -5.01 -6.41 -6.30
N ALA A 63 -3.77 -6.85 -6.53
CA ALA A 63 -3.06 -6.64 -7.78
C ALA A 63 -3.75 -7.32 -8.97
N GLU A 64 -4.16 -8.58 -8.82
CA GLU A 64 -4.90 -9.33 -9.84
C GLU A 64 -6.31 -8.78 -10.07
N SER A 65 -6.99 -8.35 -9.01
CA SER A 65 -8.27 -7.65 -9.14
C SER A 65 -8.14 -6.37 -9.97
N THR A 66 -7.06 -5.61 -9.77
CA THR A 66 -6.75 -4.40 -10.53
C THR A 66 -6.40 -4.71 -11.99
N LEU A 67 -5.62 -5.77 -12.25
CA LEU A 67 -5.34 -6.22 -13.61
C LEU A 67 -6.63 -6.47 -14.40
N MET A 68 -7.60 -7.12 -13.79
CA MET A 68 -8.89 -7.41 -14.44
C MET A 68 -9.74 -6.15 -14.62
N SER A 69 -9.93 -5.37 -13.56
CA SER A 69 -10.92 -4.29 -13.52
C SER A 69 -10.45 -3.01 -14.20
N VAL A 70 -9.17 -2.66 -14.07
CA VAL A 70 -8.63 -1.39 -14.59
C VAL A 70 -7.85 -1.59 -15.88
N LEU A 71 -7.07 -2.66 -15.97
CA LEU A 71 -6.17 -2.87 -17.10
C LEU A 71 -6.75 -3.81 -18.16
N GLY A 72 -7.91 -4.43 -17.91
CA GLY A 72 -8.55 -5.37 -18.83
C GLY A 72 -7.65 -6.55 -19.22
N ALA A 73 -6.76 -6.96 -18.31
CA ALA A 73 -5.81 -8.02 -18.54
C ALA A 73 -6.16 -9.26 -17.73
N ARG A 74 -5.58 -10.41 -18.14
CA ARG A 74 -5.70 -11.65 -17.39
C ARG A 74 -5.05 -11.49 -16.01
N ALA A 75 -5.71 -11.98 -14.98
CA ALA A 75 -5.21 -11.96 -13.62
C ALA A 75 -4.39 -13.24 -13.33
N ASP A 76 -3.12 -13.21 -13.63
CA ASP A 76 -2.19 -14.30 -13.33
C ASP A 76 -0.78 -13.71 -13.11
N LEU A 77 -0.58 -13.11 -11.94
CA LEU A 77 0.72 -12.56 -11.59
C LEU A 77 1.74 -13.64 -11.21
N VAL A 78 1.30 -14.85 -10.93
CA VAL A 78 2.21 -15.95 -10.57
C VAL A 78 2.79 -16.61 -11.82
N GLY A 79 1.98 -16.81 -12.85
CA GLY A 79 2.34 -17.61 -14.02
C GLY A 79 2.54 -16.85 -15.32
N ASP A 80 2.14 -15.56 -15.39
CA ASP A 80 2.18 -14.78 -16.63
C ASP A 80 3.13 -13.57 -16.54
N PRO A 81 4.34 -13.65 -17.13
CA PRO A 81 5.28 -12.54 -17.18
C PRO A 81 4.73 -11.27 -17.84
N ALA A 82 3.82 -11.38 -18.81
CA ALA A 82 3.21 -10.22 -19.45
C ALA A 82 2.24 -9.50 -18.50
N ALA A 83 1.51 -10.25 -17.67
CA ALA A 83 0.70 -9.69 -16.60
C ALA A 83 1.58 -8.98 -15.55
N GLN A 84 2.73 -9.56 -15.19
CA GLN A 84 3.69 -8.96 -14.27
C GLN A 84 4.22 -7.62 -14.80
N GLU A 85 4.71 -7.59 -16.04
CA GLU A 85 5.24 -6.37 -16.67
C GLU A 85 4.17 -5.28 -16.76
N LYS A 86 2.95 -5.64 -17.18
CA LYS A 86 1.83 -4.71 -17.29
C LYS A 86 1.46 -4.11 -15.94
N PHE A 87 1.42 -4.93 -14.90
CA PHE A 87 1.11 -4.46 -13.56
C PHE A 87 2.25 -3.62 -12.95
N ALA A 88 3.50 -4.01 -13.15
CA ALA A 88 4.66 -3.22 -12.71
C ALA A 88 4.67 -1.82 -13.36
N THR A 89 4.36 -1.74 -14.65
CA THR A 89 4.21 -0.47 -15.38
C THR A 89 3.07 0.39 -14.81
N TYR A 90 1.94 -0.23 -14.49
CA TYR A 90 0.82 0.45 -13.84
C TYR A 90 1.22 1.02 -12.48
N VAL A 91 1.92 0.24 -11.64
CA VAL A 91 2.40 0.70 -10.32
C VAL A 91 3.36 1.88 -10.46
N ALA A 92 4.34 1.77 -11.37
CA ALA A 92 5.30 2.85 -11.63
C ALA A 92 4.62 4.15 -12.07
N GLY A 93 3.56 4.07 -12.87
CA GLY A 93 2.77 5.23 -13.30
C GLY A 93 1.85 5.84 -12.24
N ARG A 94 1.70 5.22 -11.07
CA ARG A 94 0.86 5.69 -9.94
C ARG A 94 1.65 6.18 -8.74
N PHE A 95 2.97 6.17 -8.87
CA PHE A 95 3.89 6.69 -7.86
C PHE A 95 4.74 7.82 -8.46
N GLU A 96 4.85 8.92 -7.74
CA GLU A 96 5.59 10.09 -8.20
C GLU A 96 6.37 10.71 -7.04
N MET A 97 7.58 11.14 -7.34
CA MET A 97 8.42 11.95 -6.47
C MET A 97 8.84 13.20 -7.26
N VAL A 98 8.67 14.37 -6.66
CA VAL A 98 8.95 15.67 -7.29
C VAL A 98 9.87 16.47 -6.37
N ASN A 99 10.84 17.19 -6.92
CA ASN A 99 11.55 18.22 -6.18
C ASN A 99 10.57 19.34 -5.84
N ALA A 100 10.25 19.50 -4.55
CA ALA A 100 9.20 20.43 -4.13
C ALA A 100 9.55 21.91 -4.40
N ALA A 101 10.83 22.24 -4.54
CA ALA A 101 11.27 23.61 -4.82
C ALA A 101 11.16 23.99 -6.30
N THR A 102 11.41 23.05 -7.20
CA THR A 102 11.43 23.31 -8.66
C THR A 102 10.16 22.83 -9.37
N GLY A 103 9.42 21.90 -8.77
CA GLY A 103 8.30 21.21 -9.40
C GLY A 103 8.73 20.14 -10.41
N GLU A 104 10.03 19.86 -10.54
CA GLU A 104 10.54 18.86 -11.47
C GLU A 104 10.36 17.43 -10.93
N PRO A 105 9.76 16.51 -11.70
CA PRO A 105 9.64 15.13 -11.31
C PRO A 105 11.01 14.43 -11.30
N LEU A 106 11.23 13.56 -10.32
CA LEU A 106 12.39 12.67 -10.31
C LEU A 106 12.22 11.59 -11.37
N SER A 107 13.27 11.34 -12.14
CA SER A 107 13.27 10.21 -13.07
C SER A 107 13.52 8.91 -12.30
N LEU A 108 12.47 8.09 -12.16
CA LEU A 108 12.55 6.77 -11.58
C LEU A 108 12.50 5.72 -12.69
N SER A 109 13.49 4.84 -12.70
CA SER A 109 13.55 3.70 -13.63
C SER A 109 12.83 2.50 -13.03
N LEU A 110 11.89 1.92 -13.75
CA LEU A 110 11.28 0.65 -13.38
C LEU A 110 12.30 -0.48 -13.57
N LEU A 111 12.61 -1.21 -12.49
CA LEU A 111 13.51 -2.36 -12.50
C LEU A 111 12.79 -3.68 -12.78
N GLY A 112 11.46 -3.70 -12.54
CA GLY A 112 10.61 -4.87 -12.69
C GLY A 112 9.86 -5.21 -11.41
N GLY A 113 9.33 -6.43 -11.35
CA GLY A 113 8.64 -6.92 -10.16
C GLY A 113 8.79 -8.42 -10.00
N GLU A 114 8.40 -8.92 -8.82
CA GLU A 114 8.43 -10.33 -8.49
C GLU A 114 7.32 -10.73 -7.52
N VAL A 115 7.00 -12.01 -7.52
CA VAL A 115 6.05 -12.60 -6.55
C VAL A 115 6.84 -13.19 -5.39
N GLU A 116 6.58 -12.71 -4.18
CA GLU A 116 7.14 -13.28 -2.95
C GLU A 116 6.11 -13.34 -1.83
N ARG A 117 5.91 -14.52 -1.24
CA ARG A 117 5.09 -14.77 -0.02
C ARG A 117 3.69 -14.16 -0.06
N GLY A 118 3.00 -14.27 -1.20
CA GLY A 118 1.63 -13.77 -1.35
C GLY A 118 1.52 -12.28 -1.68
N TYR A 119 2.64 -11.64 -1.95
CA TYR A 119 2.74 -10.25 -2.40
C TYR A 119 3.37 -10.17 -3.77
N TYR A 120 2.98 -9.15 -4.53
CA TYR A 120 3.70 -8.71 -5.70
C TYR A 120 4.51 -7.47 -5.33
N TRP A 121 5.80 -7.56 -5.56
CA TRP A 121 6.77 -6.48 -5.36
C TRP A 121 7.06 -5.79 -6.67
N VAL A 122 7.20 -4.46 -6.64
CA VAL A 122 7.63 -3.66 -7.79
C VAL A 122 8.76 -2.76 -7.34
N TYR A 123 9.84 -2.73 -8.11
CA TYR A 123 11.05 -2.01 -7.78
C TYR A 123 11.33 -0.89 -8.77
N GLN A 124 11.70 0.27 -8.24
CA GLN A 124 12.19 1.41 -9.01
C GLN A 124 13.46 1.96 -8.36
N ASP A 125 14.31 2.60 -9.17
CA ASP A 125 15.44 3.36 -8.66
C ASP A 125 15.62 4.68 -9.40
N GLY A 126 16.42 5.58 -8.83
CA GLY A 126 16.72 6.86 -9.46
C GLY A 126 17.72 7.68 -8.65
N LEU A 127 17.88 8.91 -9.08
CA LEU A 127 18.73 9.89 -8.42
C LEU A 127 17.92 11.11 -8.00
N ILE A 128 18.15 11.56 -6.79
CA ILE A 128 17.72 12.85 -6.27
C ILE A 128 18.87 13.83 -6.58
N PRO A 129 18.63 14.90 -7.35
CA PRO A 129 19.65 15.91 -7.66
C PRO A 129 20.23 16.56 -6.40
N ALA A 130 21.50 16.93 -6.44
CA ALA A 130 22.13 17.74 -5.40
C ALA A 130 21.35 19.06 -5.17
N GLY A 131 21.32 19.52 -3.92
CA GLY A 131 20.57 20.71 -3.54
C GLY A 131 19.08 20.50 -3.31
N THR A 132 18.58 19.26 -3.43
CA THR A 132 17.19 18.95 -3.11
C THR A 132 17.02 18.84 -1.59
N SER A 133 16.22 19.73 -1.01
CA SER A 133 15.91 19.73 0.43
C SER A 133 14.59 19.07 0.77
N THR A 134 13.63 19.09 -0.17
CA THR A 134 12.27 18.61 0.08
C THR A 134 11.74 17.89 -1.15
N LEU A 135 11.11 16.77 -0.93
CA LEU A 135 10.39 15.99 -1.93
C LEU A 135 8.89 16.14 -1.72
N ALA A 136 8.13 16.28 -2.79
CA ALA A 136 6.70 16.06 -2.80
C ALA A 136 6.45 14.65 -3.34
N ILE A 137 5.81 13.80 -2.54
CA ILE A 137 5.55 12.39 -2.85
C ILE A 137 4.06 12.20 -3.06
N ARG A 138 3.69 11.50 -4.13
CA ARG A 138 2.32 11.07 -4.42
C ARG A 138 2.29 9.56 -4.57
N GLN A 139 1.34 8.91 -3.90
CA GLN A 139 1.14 7.46 -3.98
C GLN A 139 -0.36 7.17 -4.17
N SER A 140 -0.73 6.69 -5.37
CA SER A 140 -2.11 6.41 -5.76
C SER A 140 -2.33 5.01 -6.32
N VAL A 141 -1.38 4.10 -6.07
CA VAL A 141 -1.46 2.69 -6.52
C VAL A 141 -2.71 2.03 -5.95
N LEU A 142 -3.44 1.31 -6.80
CA LEU A 142 -4.70 0.61 -6.52
C LEU A 142 -5.91 1.51 -6.18
N MET A 143 -5.75 2.82 -6.04
CA MET A 143 -6.85 3.71 -5.62
C MET A 143 -7.95 3.87 -6.66
N ASP A 144 -7.67 3.64 -7.92
CA ASP A 144 -8.65 3.63 -9.01
C ASP A 144 -9.44 2.30 -9.11
N ALA A 145 -8.90 1.22 -8.52
CA ALA A 145 -9.55 -0.09 -8.45
C ALA A 145 -10.27 -0.33 -7.12
N ILE A 146 -9.69 0.17 -6.03
CA ILE A 146 -10.13 -0.12 -4.66
C ILE A 146 -10.48 1.19 -3.96
N PRO A 147 -11.78 1.53 -3.80
CA PRO A 147 -12.20 2.83 -3.24
C PRO A 147 -11.72 3.11 -1.81
N ARG A 148 -11.42 2.08 -1.03
CA ARG A 148 -10.95 2.20 0.37
C ARG A 148 -9.45 1.89 0.52
N GLN A 149 -8.71 1.96 -0.59
CA GLN A 149 -7.26 1.75 -0.55
C GLN A 149 -6.59 2.76 0.37
N THR A 150 -5.67 2.26 1.20
CA THR A 150 -4.73 3.07 1.98
C THR A 150 -3.32 2.64 1.63
N ASN A 151 -2.47 3.60 1.28
CA ASN A 151 -1.07 3.34 0.99
C ASN A 151 -0.18 3.97 2.06
N ARG A 152 0.72 3.18 2.63
CA ARG A 152 1.75 3.66 3.55
C ARG A 152 3.07 3.74 2.82
N VAL A 153 3.74 4.87 2.94
CA VAL A 153 5.05 5.12 2.36
C VAL A 153 6.04 5.37 3.49
N ASN A 154 6.95 4.44 3.71
CA ASN A 154 8.02 4.57 4.69
C ASN A 154 9.25 5.13 4.00
N VAL A 155 9.67 6.32 4.36
CA VAL A 155 10.92 6.92 3.87
C VAL A 155 12.02 6.69 4.90
N LYS A 156 13.05 5.95 4.49
CA LYS A 156 14.23 5.61 5.29
C LYS A 156 15.42 6.44 4.84
N THR A 157 15.99 7.17 5.76
CA THR A 157 17.27 7.86 5.60
C THR A 157 18.26 7.33 6.64
N ARG A 158 19.36 8.03 6.91
CA ARG A 158 20.35 7.63 7.93
C ARG A 158 19.77 7.62 9.34
N GLY A 159 19.16 6.53 9.76
CA GLY A 159 18.73 6.29 11.14
C GLY A 159 17.27 6.59 11.44
N ASP A 160 16.56 7.32 10.57
CA ASP A 160 15.17 7.69 10.78
C ASP A 160 14.24 7.05 9.74
N ILE A 161 13.02 6.76 10.17
CA ILE A 161 11.93 6.31 9.30
C ILE A 161 10.74 7.23 9.55
N GLU A 162 10.29 7.89 8.49
CA GLU A 162 9.03 8.63 8.50
C GLU A 162 8.00 7.90 7.66
N THR A 163 6.75 7.86 8.13
CA THR A 163 5.64 7.21 7.43
C THR A 163 4.64 8.24 6.96
N LEU A 164 4.43 8.31 5.66
CA LEU A 164 3.35 9.06 5.02
C LEU A 164 2.19 8.11 4.73
N VAL A 165 0.95 8.60 4.87
CA VAL A 165 -0.26 7.80 4.63
C VAL A 165 -1.11 8.47 3.58
N PHE A 166 -1.47 7.72 2.53
CA PHE A 166 -2.26 8.19 1.40
C PHE A 166 -3.56 7.41 1.29
N ASP A 167 -4.62 8.11 0.98
CA ASP A 167 -5.94 7.59 0.59
C ASP A 167 -6.47 8.34 -0.64
N ASN A 168 -7.70 8.03 -1.09
CA ASN A 168 -8.27 8.66 -2.28
C ASN A 168 -8.50 10.18 -2.16
N SER A 169 -8.43 10.75 -0.96
CA SER A 169 -8.56 12.19 -0.71
C SER A 169 -7.20 12.89 -0.62
N SER A 170 -6.11 12.13 -0.55
CA SER A 170 -4.77 12.66 -0.31
C SER A 170 -4.18 13.27 -1.58
N GLY A 171 -3.69 14.51 -1.46
CA GLY A 171 -2.77 15.12 -2.42
C GLY A 171 -1.32 14.68 -2.20
N PRO A 172 -0.36 15.25 -2.96
CA PRO A 172 1.06 15.05 -2.68
C PRO A 172 1.42 15.49 -1.26
N GLN A 173 2.28 14.73 -0.58
CA GLN A 173 2.76 15.05 0.77
C GLN A 173 4.25 15.37 0.72
N SER A 174 4.67 16.36 1.52
CA SER A 174 6.05 16.81 1.57
C SER A 174 6.86 15.97 2.55
N TYR A 175 8.09 15.64 2.13
CA TYR A 175 9.11 14.98 2.96
C TYR A 175 10.40 15.80 2.93
N SER A 176 10.92 16.20 4.09
CA SER A 176 12.19 16.92 4.20
C SER A 176 13.37 15.96 4.24
N LEU A 177 14.30 16.14 3.30
CA LEU A 177 15.55 15.36 3.28
C LEU A 177 16.50 15.88 4.36
N PRO A 178 17.18 14.98 5.12
CA PRO A 178 18.11 15.35 6.17
C PRO A 178 19.44 15.89 5.64
#